data_045aec88fad9ca4f0eaa8ce17ddd2a87
#
_entry.id   045aec88fad9ca4f0eaa8ce17ddd2a87
#
_cell.length_a   1.000
_cell.length_b   1.000
_cell.length_c   1.000
_cell.angle_alpha   90.00
_cell.angle_beta   90.00
_cell.angle_gamma   90.00
#
_symmetry.space_group_name_H-M   'P 1'
#
loop_
_entity.id
_entity.type
_entity.pdbx_description
1 polymer ?
#
loop_
_entity_poly.entity_id
_entity_poly.type
_entity_poly.pdbx_seq_one_letter_code
_entity_poly.pdbx_strand_id
1 'polypeptide(L)'
;PIGAYGGRREIMQMISPDGPVYQAGTLSGNPVATTAGIETLNILKKDPQIYERLEQKTRKLADAAREAGKGHICVNQIGSLMSVFFTDQKVR
;
A
#
# COMPACT_ATOMS: atom_id res chain seq x y z
N PRO A 1 -9.28 -2.70 -7.89
CA PRO A 1 -7.86 -2.59 -7.60
C PRO A 1 -7.04 -2.47 -8.88
N ILE A 2 -6.03 -1.62 -8.89
CA ILE A 2 -5.10 -1.43 -9.97
C ILE A 2 -3.70 -1.25 -9.39
N GLY A 3 -2.69 -1.73 -10.09
CA GLY A 3 -1.29 -1.54 -9.77
C GLY A 3 -0.52 -1.02 -10.99
N ALA A 4 0.60 -0.37 -10.72
CA ALA A 4 1.52 0.08 -11.76
C ALA A 4 2.95 -0.26 -11.36
N TYR A 5 3.77 -0.54 -12.35
CA TYR A 5 5.21 -0.75 -12.17
C TYR A 5 5.97 0.00 -13.26
N GLY A 6 7.20 0.35 -12.95
CA GLY A 6 8.06 1.07 -13.88
C GLY A 6 9.49 1.07 -13.40
N GLY A 7 10.41 1.40 -14.27
CA GLY A 7 11.82 1.40 -13.95
C GLY A 7 12.66 1.94 -15.11
N ARG A 8 13.96 1.68 -15.05
CA ARG A 8 14.89 2.05 -16.13
C ARG A 8 14.47 1.38 -17.44
N ARG A 9 14.68 2.08 -18.54
CA ARG A 9 14.28 1.63 -19.89
C ARG A 9 14.82 0.23 -20.21
N GLU A 10 16.08 -0.04 -19.91
CA GLU A 10 16.72 -1.32 -20.20
C GLU A 10 16.04 -2.49 -19.47
N ILE A 11 15.52 -2.25 -18.27
CA ILE A 11 14.75 -3.25 -17.51
C ILE A 11 13.36 -3.40 -18.12
N MET A 12 12.70 -2.28 -18.41
CA MET A 12 11.34 -2.32 -18.93
C MET A 12 11.23 -2.96 -20.30
N GLN A 13 12.26 -2.80 -21.16
CA GLN A 13 12.34 -3.44 -22.46
C GLN A 13 12.50 -4.97 -22.41
N MET A 14 12.76 -5.54 -21.23
CA MET A 14 12.72 -7.00 -21.04
C MET A 14 11.30 -7.57 -21.01
N ILE A 15 10.29 -6.72 -20.85
CA ILE A 15 8.90 -7.16 -20.73
C ILE A 15 8.29 -7.32 -22.14
N SER A 16 7.51 -8.40 -22.31
CA SER A 16 6.75 -8.66 -23.52
C SER A 16 5.83 -7.47 -23.88
N PRO A 17 5.68 -7.09 -25.19
CA PRO A 17 6.17 -7.80 -26.38
C PRO A 17 7.62 -7.48 -26.75
N ASP A 18 8.26 -6.47 -26.15
CA ASP A 18 9.61 -6.03 -26.52
C ASP A 18 10.68 -7.03 -26.06
N GLY A 19 10.47 -7.71 -24.95
CA GLY A 19 11.40 -8.67 -24.36
C GLY A 19 10.77 -10.01 -24.01
N PRO A 20 11.57 -10.94 -23.47
CA PRO A 20 11.12 -12.32 -23.22
C PRO A 20 10.31 -12.51 -21.93
N VAL A 21 10.25 -11.49 -21.08
CA VAL A 21 9.56 -11.60 -19.79
C VAL A 21 8.07 -11.39 -19.97
N TYR A 22 7.30 -12.46 -19.79
CA TYR A 22 5.85 -12.41 -19.86
C TYR A 22 5.26 -11.69 -18.64
N GLN A 23 4.37 -10.73 -18.92
CA GLN A 23 3.58 -10.03 -17.91
C GLN A 23 2.14 -9.89 -18.40
N ALA A 24 1.19 -10.33 -17.60
CA ALA A 24 -0.23 -10.18 -17.87
C ALA A 24 -1.03 -10.02 -16.58
N GLY A 25 -2.19 -9.42 -16.70
CA GLY A 25 -3.18 -9.31 -15.63
C GLY A 25 -4.59 -9.21 -16.24
N THR A 26 -5.52 -9.97 -15.72
CA THR A 26 -6.89 -10.05 -16.26
C THR A 26 -7.60 -8.70 -16.29
N LEU A 27 -7.27 -7.79 -15.38
CA LEU A 27 -7.82 -6.43 -15.30
C LEU A 27 -6.87 -5.35 -15.86
N SER A 28 -5.74 -5.73 -16.45
CA SER A 28 -4.83 -4.77 -17.09
C SER A 28 -5.54 -4.00 -18.20
N GLY A 29 -5.56 -2.67 -18.09
CA GLY A 29 -6.26 -1.81 -19.05
C GLY A 29 -7.78 -1.84 -18.96
N ASN A 30 -8.38 -2.54 -17.99
CA ASN A 30 -9.82 -2.52 -17.79
C ASN A 30 -10.31 -1.09 -17.54
N PRO A 31 -11.31 -0.57 -18.32
CA PRO A 31 -11.74 0.83 -18.23
C PRO A 31 -12.24 1.24 -16.84
N VAL A 32 -12.96 0.36 -16.16
CA VAL A 32 -13.48 0.65 -14.81
C VAL A 32 -12.33 0.72 -13.80
N ALA A 33 -11.40 -0.24 -13.81
CA ALA A 33 -10.25 -0.26 -12.93
C ALA A 33 -9.34 0.96 -13.16
N THR A 34 -9.12 1.32 -14.43
CA THR A 34 -8.28 2.47 -14.80
C THR A 34 -8.93 3.78 -14.37
N THR A 35 -10.21 3.97 -14.62
CA THR A 35 -10.95 5.17 -14.21
C THR A 35 -10.95 5.32 -12.69
N ALA A 36 -11.26 4.26 -11.96
CA ALA A 36 -11.21 4.28 -10.49
C ALA A 36 -9.81 4.60 -9.96
N GLY A 37 -8.77 4.06 -10.60
CA GLY A 37 -7.38 4.36 -10.27
C GLY A 37 -7.03 5.83 -10.49
N ILE A 38 -7.41 6.40 -11.63
CA ILE A 38 -7.19 7.82 -11.94
C ILE A 38 -7.92 8.72 -10.93
N GLU A 39 -9.18 8.45 -10.62
CA GLU A 39 -9.94 9.23 -9.65
C GLU A 39 -9.34 9.15 -8.24
N THR A 40 -8.90 7.97 -7.82
CA THR A 40 -8.19 7.79 -6.54
C THR A 40 -6.92 8.66 -6.48
N LEU A 41 -6.11 8.62 -7.53
CA LEU A 41 -4.89 9.43 -7.61
C LEU A 41 -5.19 10.93 -7.66
N ASN A 42 -6.26 11.34 -8.33
CA ASN A 42 -6.72 12.73 -8.36
C ASN A 42 -7.13 13.22 -6.96
N ILE A 43 -7.84 12.40 -6.19
CA ILE A 43 -8.20 12.72 -4.80
C ILE A 43 -6.95 12.90 -3.95
N LEU A 44 -6.01 11.96 -4.01
CA LEU A 44 -4.75 12.02 -3.25
C LEU A 44 -3.89 13.23 -3.63
N LYS A 45 -3.86 13.60 -4.92
CA LYS A 45 -3.12 14.75 -5.42
C LYS A 45 -3.75 16.08 -4.99
N LYS A 46 -5.08 16.16 -4.94
CA LYS A 46 -5.81 17.38 -4.56
C LYS A 46 -5.73 17.66 -3.06
N ASP A 47 -5.59 16.63 -2.24
CA ASP A 47 -5.56 16.75 -0.79
C ASP A 47 -4.39 15.95 -0.19
N PRO A 48 -3.17 16.49 -0.21
CA PRO A 48 -1.99 15.82 0.35
C PRO A 48 -2.11 15.53 1.86
N GLN A 49 -2.97 16.24 2.60
CA GLN A 49 -3.21 16.02 4.03
C GLN A 49 -3.92 14.70 4.32
N ILE A 50 -4.44 14.00 3.30
CA ILE A 50 -5.02 12.66 3.45
C ILE A 50 -4.02 11.71 4.13
N TYR A 51 -2.75 11.76 3.75
CA TYR A 51 -1.72 10.88 4.31
C TYR A 51 -1.51 11.10 5.80
N GLU A 52 -1.44 12.37 6.22
CA GLU A 52 -1.31 12.74 7.62
C GLU A 52 -2.54 12.31 8.43
N ARG A 53 -3.74 12.56 7.92
CA ARG A 53 -4.98 12.14 8.58
C ARG A 53 -5.07 10.62 8.71
N LEU A 54 -4.63 9.86 7.71
CA LEU A 54 -4.60 8.40 7.77
C LEU A 54 -3.58 7.92 8.81
N GLU A 55 -2.39 8.52 8.84
CA GLU A 55 -1.38 8.19 9.86
C GLU A 55 -1.91 8.45 11.27
N GLN A 56 -2.53 9.60 11.51
CA GLN A 56 -3.11 9.93 12.82
C GLN A 56 -4.20 8.94 13.24
N LYS A 57 -5.08 8.52 12.31
CA LYS A 57 -6.10 7.50 12.58
C LYS A 57 -5.47 6.16 12.90
N THR A 58 -4.47 5.74 12.14
CA THR A 58 -3.75 4.49 12.35
C THR A 58 -2.99 4.50 13.67
N ARG A 59 -2.38 5.64 14.05
CA ARG A 59 -1.71 5.79 15.33
C ARG A 59 -2.67 5.59 16.50
N LYS A 60 -3.84 6.24 16.49
CA LYS A 60 -4.88 6.05 17.51
C LYS A 60 -5.29 4.58 17.63
N LEU A 61 -5.46 3.90 16.50
CA LEU A 61 -5.81 2.48 16.48
C LEU A 61 -4.68 1.61 17.04
N ALA A 62 -3.44 1.89 16.64
CA ALA A 62 -2.27 1.17 17.11
C ALA A 62 -2.07 1.33 18.63
N ASP A 63 -2.27 2.55 19.15
CA ASP A 63 -2.15 2.82 20.59
C ASP A 63 -3.24 2.12 21.39
N ALA A 64 -4.49 2.15 20.91
CA ALA A 64 -5.59 1.41 21.52
C ALA A 64 -5.34 -0.11 21.50
N ALA A 65 -4.79 -0.64 20.42
CA ALA A 65 -4.41 -2.05 20.33
C ALA A 65 -3.33 -2.41 21.36
N ARG A 66 -2.27 -1.60 21.49
CA ARG A 66 -1.21 -1.80 22.49
C ARG A 66 -1.77 -1.81 23.91
N GLU A 67 -2.65 -0.85 24.21
CA GLU A 67 -3.30 -0.75 25.52
C GLU A 67 -4.16 -1.98 25.81
N ALA A 68 -5.00 -2.39 24.86
CA ALA A 68 -5.85 -3.57 25.00
C ALA A 68 -5.05 -4.87 25.13
N GLY A 69 -3.93 -4.96 24.42
CA GLY A 69 -3.08 -6.17 24.43
C GLY A 69 -2.21 -6.34 25.68
N LYS A 70 -2.12 -5.33 26.56
CA LYS A 70 -1.43 -5.39 27.87
C LYS A 70 -0.05 -6.06 27.83
N GLY A 71 0.72 -5.84 26.80
CA GLY A 71 2.05 -6.42 26.63
C GLY A 71 2.09 -7.81 25.98
N HIS A 72 0.94 -8.39 25.63
CA HIS A 72 0.87 -9.68 24.90
C HIS A 72 0.84 -9.53 23.38
N ILE A 73 0.95 -8.30 22.88
CA ILE A 73 1.01 -8.01 21.46
C ILE A 73 2.15 -7.06 21.15
N CYS A 74 2.74 -7.23 19.96
CA CYS A 74 3.62 -6.26 19.33
C CYS A 74 2.90 -5.59 18.18
N VAL A 75 2.92 -4.25 18.12
CA VAL A 75 2.28 -3.49 17.04
C VAL A 75 3.34 -2.69 16.31
N ASN A 76 3.58 -3.01 15.05
CA ASN A 76 4.43 -2.24 14.15
C ASN A 76 3.56 -1.30 13.33
N GLN A 77 4.03 -0.07 13.14
CA GLN A 77 3.34 0.96 12.37
C GLN A 77 4.32 1.80 11.58
N ILE A 78 3.94 2.09 10.34
CA ILE A 78 4.57 3.10 9.50
C ILE A 78 3.49 3.82 8.67
N GLY A 79 3.38 5.14 8.84
CA GLY A 79 2.31 5.91 8.20
C GLY A 79 0.93 5.31 8.51
N SER A 80 0.17 5.00 7.48
CA SER A 80 -1.17 4.39 7.56
C SER A 80 -1.17 2.86 7.59
N LEU A 81 0.00 2.23 7.56
CA LEU A 81 0.12 0.78 7.62
C LEU A 81 0.39 0.35 9.05
N MET A 82 -0.30 -0.68 9.53
CA MET A 82 0.01 -1.30 10.80
C MET A 82 -0.16 -2.82 10.74
N SER A 83 0.63 -3.52 11.57
CA SER A 83 0.53 -4.96 11.77
C SER A 83 0.51 -5.27 13.25
N VAL A 84 -0.35 -6.21 13.65
CA VAL A 84 -0.46 -6.67 15.03
C VAL A 84 0.05 -8.11 15.09
N PHE A 85 0.96 -8.38 16.00
CA PHE A 85 1.52 -9.70 16.27
C PHE A 85 1.16 -10.11 17.69
N PHE A 86 0.62 -11.31 17.85
CA PHE A 86 0.28 -11.86 19.18
C PHE A 86 1.53 -12.47 19.81
N THR A 87 2.38 -11.62 20.35
CA THR A 87 3.65 -11.98 20.99
C THR A 87 4.08 -10.86 21.94
N ASP A 88 4.79 -11.20 23.00
CA ASP A 88 5.47 -10.29 23.91
C ASP A 88 6.86 -9.87 23.43
N GLN A 89 7.34 -10.51 22.34
CA GLN A 89 8.64 -10.23 21.75
C GLN A 89 8.56 -9.08 20.73
N LYS A 90 9.66 -8.33 20.62
CA LYS A 90 9.78 -7.30 19.59
C LYS A 90 9.92 -7.95 18.22
N VAL A 91 8.96 -7.70 17.32
CA VAL A 91 8.99 -8.08 15.92
C VAL A 91 9.65 -6.97 15.11
N ARG A 92 10.59 -7.31 14.20
CA ARG A 92 11.32 -6.39 13.32
C ARG A 92 10.91 -6.60 11.88
#